data_67772addc8f8ecc1a96ee919683244b2
#
_entry.id   67772addc8f8ecc1a96ee919683244b2
#
_cell.length_a   1.000
_cell.length_b   1.000
_cell.length_c   1.000
_cell.angle_alpha   90.00
_cell.angle_beta   90.00
_cell.angle_gamma   90.00
#
_symmetry.space_group_name_H-M   'P 1'
#
loop_
_entity.id
_entity.type
_entity.pdbx_description
1 polymer ?
#
loop_
_entity_poly.entity_id
_entity_poly.type
_entity_poly.pdbx_seq_one_letter_code
_entity_poly.pdbx_strand_id
1 'polypeptide(L)' 'MDGSTTAAREHIDLMRARIARQTALIVELRQAGQDTLEATRRLALLHHALEEMRILMGDLVPTESRARLKIAN' A
#
# COMPACT_ATOMS: atom_id res chain seq x y z
N MET A 1 21.21 15.62 -2.23
CA MET A 1 20.97 14.89 -2.64
C MET A 1 19.97 14.22 -2.29
N ASP A 2 19.47 14.24 -1.43
CA ASP A 2 18.50 13.46 -1.05
C ASP A 2 17.16 14.06 -1.09
N GLY A 3 16.97 15.16 -1.80
CA GLY A 3 15.68 15.77 -1.95
C GLY A 3 14.67 14.82 -2.57
N SER A 4 15.10 14.06 -3.58
CA SER A 4 14.14 13.17 -4.23
C SER A 4 13.81 11.98 -3.33
N THR A 5 14.75 11.52 -2.53
CA THR A 5 14.47 10.45 -1.60
C THR A 5 13.49 10.90 -0.54
N THR A 6 13.68 12.13 -0.04
CA THR A 6 12.78 12.67 0.97
C THR A 6 11.37 12.84 0.40
N ALA A 7 11.27 13.36 -0.82
CA ALA A 7 9.97 13.55 -1.44
C ALA A 7 9.27 12.21 -1.64
N ALA A 8 10.02 11.19 -2.04
CA ALA A 8 9.44 9.88 -2.22
C ALA A 8 8.93 9.29 -0.91
N ARG A 9 9.69 9.49 0.16
CA ARG A 9 9.25 9.01 1.46
C ARG A 9 8.00 9.72 1.94
N GLU A 10 7.95 11.04 1.71
CA GLU A 10 6.77 11.79 2.07
C GLU A 10 5.57 11.32 1.30
N HIS A 11 5.77 10.95 0.04
CA HIS A 11 4.67 10.46 -0.77
C HIS A 11 4.18 9.11 -0.25
N ILE A 12 5.10 8.25 0.16
CA ILE A 12 4.75 6.96 0.74
C ILE A 12 3.98 7.17 2.04
N ASP A 13 4.42 8.10 2.86
CA ASP A 13 3.72 8.38 4.12
C ASP A 13 2.31 8.87 3.85
N LEU A 14 2.15 9.71 2.83
CA LEU A 14 0.84 10.19 2.45
C LEU A 14 -0.05 9.05 1.98
N MET A 15 0.51 8.14 1.19
CA MET A 15 -0.24 6.98 0.74
C MET A 15 -0.67 6.10 1.90
N ARG A 16 0.20 5.92 2.87
CA ARG A 16 -0.14 5.14 4.06
C ARG A 16 -1.28 5.78 4.83
N ALA A 17 -1.26 7.10 4.93
CA ALA A 17 -2.32 7.81 5.61
C ALA A 17 -3.65 7.63 4.87
N ARG A 18 -3.61 7.65 3.55
CA ARG A 18 -4.81 7.43 2.76
C ARG A 18 -5.35 6.02 2.94
N ILE A 19 -4.45 5.05 2.99
CA ILE A 19 -4.85 3.67 3.21
C ILE A 19 -5.51 3.52 4.58
N ALA A 20 -4.96 4.16 5.59
CA ALA A 20 -5.54 4.10 6.93
C ALA A 20 -6.93 4.70 6.95
N ARG A 21 -7.11 5.82 6.27
CA ARG A 21 -8.43 6.45 6.21
C ARG A 21 -9.43 5.60 5.47
N GLN A 22 -8.99 4.99 4.37
CA GLN A 22 -9.88 4.15 3.58
C GLN A 22 -10.28 2.92 4.38
N THR A 23 -9.35 2.35 5.13
CA THR A 23 -9.65 1.21 5.99
C THR A 23 -10.68 1.60 7.04
N ALA A 24 -10.52 2.76 7.66
CA ALA A 24 -11.46 3.23 8.65
C ALA A 24 -12.86 3.45 8.04
N LEU A 25 -12.90 3.97 6.82
CA LEU A 25 -14.17 4.17 6.15
C LEU A 25 -14.89 2.84 5.92
N ILE A 26 -14.14 1.81 5.53
CA ILE A 26 -14.73 0.50 5.29
C ILE A 26 -15.35 -0.04 6.58
N VAL A 27 -14.65 0.14 7.69
CA VAL A 27 -15.17 -0.31 8.97
C VAL A 27 -16.47 0.43 9.30
N GLU A 28 -16.48 1.74 9.08
CA GLU A 28 -17.68 2.53 9.35
C GLU A 28 -18.85 2.11 8.47
N LEU A 29 -18.57 1.89 7.19
CA LEU A 29 -19.62 1.47 6.27
C LEU A 29 -20.19 0.12 6.68
N ARG A 30 -19.30 -0.79 7.07
CA ARG A 30 -19.73 -2.11 7.49
C ARG A 30 -20.59 -2.04 8.74
N GLN A 31 -20.20 -1.22 9.68
CA GLN A 31 -20.98 -1.06 10.91
C GLN A 31 -22.34 -0.43 10.64
N ALA A 32 -22.42 0.38 9.60
CA ALA A 32 -23.68 0.99 9.21
C ALA A 32 -24.53 0.11 8.31
N GLY A 33 -24.04 -1.09 7.99
CA GLY A 33 -24.77 -1.99 7.12
C GLY A 33 -24.74 -1.57 5.67
N GLN A 34 -23.77 -0.76 5.29
CA GLN A 34 -23.65 -0.28 3.92
C GLN A 34 -22.76 -1.18 3.09
N ASP A 35 -22.94 -1.10 1.77
CA ASP A 35 -22.13 -1.87 0.84
C ASP A 35 -20.70 -1.32 0.85
N THR A 36 -19.72 -2.22 0.94
CA THR A 36 -18.31 -1.81 1.00
C THR A 36 -17.53 -2.18 -0.25
N LEU A 37 -18.21 -2.65 -1.28
CA LEU A 37 -17.50 -3.15 -2.47
C LEU A 37 -16.61 -2.10 -3.10
N GLU A 38 -17.15 -0.92 -3.33
CA GLU A 38 -16.38 0.13 -3.97
C GLU A 38 -15.25 0.63 -3.09
N ALA A 39 -15.53 0.77 -1.81
CA ALA A 39 -14.49 1.21 -0.87
C ALA A 39 -13.37 0.19 -0.79
N THR A 40 -13.70 -1.10 -0.84
CA THR A 40 -12.69 -2.15 -0.81
C THR A 40 -11.85 -2.16 -2.08
N ARG A 41 -12.48 -1.92 -3.21
CA ARG A 41 -11.73 -1.81 -4.46
C ARG A 41 -10.73 -0.66 -4.43
N ARG A 42 -11.17 0.46 -3.88
CA ARG A 42 -10.30 1.63 -3.78
C ARG A 42 -9.13 1.33 -2.85
N LEU A 43 -9.38 0.62 -1.77
CA LEU A 43 -8.31 0.24 -0.86
C LEU A 43 -7.29 -0.65 -1.58
N ALA A 44 -7.75 -1.59 -2.37
CA ALA A 44 -6.85 -2.47 -3.11
C ALA A 44 -5.97 -1.69 -4.07
N LEU A 45 -6.54 -0.68 -4.73
CA LEU A 45 -5.76 0.16 -5.64
C LEU A 45 -4.71 0.97 -4.88
N LEU A 46 -5.06 1.46 -3.70
CA LEU A 46 -4.11 2.21 -2.89
C LEU A 46 -2.95 1.33 -2.45
N HIS A 47 -3.24 0.11 -2.03
CA HIS A 47 -2.20 -0.83 -1.64
C HIS A 47 -1.29 -1.15 -2.83
N HIS A 48 -1.88 -1.35 -3.98
CA HIS A 48 -1.10 -1.66 -5.18
C HIS A 48 -0.17 -0.50 -5.53
N ALA A 49 -0.67 0.71 -5.47
CA ALA A 49 0.14 1.88 -5.78
C ALA A 49 1.29 2.03 -4.80
N LEU A 50 1.01 1.80 -3.52
CA LEU A 50 2.05 1.90 -2.50
C LEU A 50 3.13 0.85 -2.74
N GLU A 51 2.71 -0.35 -3.06
CA GLU A 51 3.65 -1.44 -3.30
C GLU A 51 4.56 -1.11 -4.47
N GLU A 52 4.00 -0.59 -5.54
CA GLU A 52 4.78 -0.23 -6.70
C GLU A 52 5.80 0.86 -6.38
N MET A 53 5.39 1.83 -5.60
CA MET A 53 6.30 2.89 -5.22
C MET A 53 7.46 2.37 -4.40
N ARG A 54 7.19 1.47 -3.48
CA ARG A 54 8.24 0.93 -2.65
C ARG A 54 9.22 0.10 -3.47
N ILE A 55 8.72 -0.62 -4.43
CA ILE A 55 9.58 -1.39 -5.32
C ILE A 55 10.45 -0.46 -6.15
N LEU A 56 9.85 0.59 -6.70
CA LEU A 56 10.58 1.55 -7.52
C LEU A 56 11.68 2.25 -6.74
N MET A 57 11.45 2.45 -5.45
CA MET A 57 12.45 3.08 -4.61
C MET A 57 13.56 2.13 -4.19
N GLY A 58 13.38 0.84 -4.45
CA GLY A 58 14.36 -0.13 -4.01
C GLY A 58 14.30 -0.41 -2.52
N ASP A 59 13.23 0.02 -1.87
CA ASP A 59 13.09 -0.18 -0.44
C ASP A 59 12.85 -1.62 -0.09
N LEU A 60 12.29 -2.39 -1.00
CA LEU A 60 11.95 -3.74 -0.72
C LEU A 60 12.59 -4.68 -1.70
N VAL A 61 13.07 -5.77 -1.21
CA VAL A 61 13.40 -6.88 -2.09
C VAL A 61 12.06 -7.47 -2.49
N PRO A 62 11.83 -7.67 -3.77
CA PRO A 62 10.54 -8.21 -4.21
C PRO A 62 10.21 -9.50 -3.50
N THR A 63 8.99 -9.62 -3.09
CA THR A 63 8.51 -10.79 -2.37
C THR A 63 8.75 -12.06 -3.16
N GLU A 64 8.61 -11.97 -4.46
CA GLU A 64 8.86 -13.09 -5.32
C GLU A 64 10.24 -13.64 -5.18
N SER A 65 11.22 -12.74 -5.13
CA SER A 65 12.60 -13.17 -5.01
C SER A 65 12.83 -13.89 -3.70
N ARG A 66 12.23 -13.40 -2.64
CA ARG A 66 12.37 -14.05 -1.36
C ARG A 66 11.75 -15.43 -1.35
N ALA A 67 10.58 -15.54 -1.93
CA ALA A 67 9.89 -16.80 -1.99
C ALA A 67 10.69 -17.79 -2.80
N ARG A 68 11.29 -17.33 -3.89
CA ARG A 68 12.10 -18.20 -4.70
C ARG A 68 13.31 -18.70 -3.96
N LEU A 69 13.95 -17.82 -3.22
CA LEU A 69 15.12 -18.24 -2.45
C LEU A 69 14.76 -19.28 -1.43
N LYS A 70 13.62 -19.11 -0.81
CA LYS A 70 13.18 -20.10 0.17
C LYS A 70 12.89 -21.43 -0.47
N ILE A 71 12.24 -21.41 -1.59
CA ILE A 71 11.86 -22.63 -2.26
C ILE A 71 13.10 -23.37 -2.77
N ALA A 72 14.08 -22.60 -3.20
CA ALA A 72 15.31 -23.21 -3.73
C ALA A 72 16.07 -23.93 -2.67
N ASN A 73 15.87 -23.59 -1.45
CA ASN A 73 16.48 -24.30 -0.35
C ASN A 73 15.69 -25.51 0.02
#